data_aad7d864cb500a35f71e7f8ba507d3c6
#
_entry.id   aad7d864cb500a35f71e7f8ba507d3c6
#
_cell.length_a   1.000
_cell.length_b   1.000
_cell.length_c   1.000
_cell.angle_alpha   90.00
_cell.angle_beta   90.00
_cell.angle_gamma   90.00
#
_symmetry.space_group_name_H-M   'P 1'
#
loop_
_entity.id
_entity.type
_entity.pdbx_description
1 polymer ?
#
loop_
_entity_poly.entity_id
_entity_poly.type
_entity_poly.pdbx_seq_one_letter_code
_entity_poly.pdbx_strand_id
1 'polypeptide(L)'
;MILSCSNICKSFGENDILKQVSFHIEDHEKAAIVGINGAGKSTLLKVLIGKLNADDGVVTWAKGASIGYLAQHQDLEGAETIYDALLEVKKPVIQMEARIRSLELEMKSASGDELETKLSEYSRLNHEFEMADGYSYQSEITGVLKGLGFTEDEFS
;
A
#
# COMPACT_ATOMS: atom_id res chain seq x y z
N MET A 1 9.39 -18.92 -0.77
CA MET A 1 7.99 -18.90 -0.27
C MET A 1 7.67 -17.48 0.17
N ILE A 2 6.67 -16.85 -0.47
CA ILE A 2 6.24 -15.48 -0.15
C ILE A 2 5.00 -15.47 0.75
N LEU A 3 4.14 -16.49 0.63
CA LEU A 3 2.92 -16.66 1.41
C LEU A 3 2.76 -18.12 1.83
N SER A 4 2.35 -18.37 3.06
CA SER A 4 1.93 -19.67 3.56
C SER A 4 0.63 -19.56 4.34
N CYS A 5 -0.29 -20.46 4.06
CA CYS A 5 -1.54 -20.64 4.79
C CYS A 5 -1.60 -22.05 5.36
N SER A 6 -1.93 -22.17 6.62
CA SER A 6 -2.03 -23.44 7.32
C SER A 6 -3.36 -23.54 8.05
N ASN A 7 -4.18 -24.51 7.66
CA ASN A 7 -5.45 -24.89 8.32
C ASN A 7 -6.43 -23.71 8.54
N ILE A 8 -6.53 -22.80 7.58
CA ILE A 8 -7.41 -21.64 7.69
C ILE A 8 -8.86 -22.10 7.71
N CYS A 9 -9.56 -21.75 8.78
CA CYS A 9 -10.99 -21.96 8.95
C CYS A 9 -11.71 -20.60 9.09
N LYS A 10 -12.91 -20.51 8.49
CA LYS A 10 -13.79 -19.35 8.66
C LYS A 10 -15.24 -19.74 8.51
N SER A 11 -16.05 -19.37 9.51
CA SER A 11 -17.49 -19.59 9.53
C SER A 11 -18.24 -18.26 9.70
N PHE A 12 -19.46 -18.20 9.23
CA PHE A 12 -20.41 -17.13 9.48
C PHE A 12 -21.70 -17.74 10.02
N GLY A 13 -21.94 -17.60 11.33
CA GLY A 13 -23.00 -18.32 12.03
C GLY A 13 -22.77 -19.83 11.94
N GLU A 14 -23.74 -20.57 11.44
CA GLU A 14 -23.65 -22.02 11.28
C GLU A 14 -23.02 -22.46 9.94
N ASN A 15 -22.63 -21.50 9.08
CA ASN A 15 -22.09 -21.81 7.76
C ASN A 15 -20.57 -21.77 7.77
N ASP A 16 -19.95 -22.92 7.60
CA ASP A 16 -18.49 -23.06 7.41
C ASP A 16 -18.13 -22.71 5.96
N ILE A 17 -17.42 -21.60 5.78
CA ILE A 17 -17.03 -21.10 4.45
C ILE A 17 -15.63 -21.59 4.07
N LEU A 18 -14.67 -21.55 5.00
CA LEU A 18 -13.33 -22.09 4.80
C LEU A 18 -13.10 -23.23 5.79
N LYS A 19 -12.67 -24.38 5.28
CA LYS A 19 -12.48 -25.62 6.05
C LYS A 19 -11.05 -26.10 5.88
N GLN A 20 -10.18 -25.81 6.85
CA GLN A 20 -8.80 -26.25 6.92
C GLN A 20 -8.00 -25.98 5.62
N VAL A 21 -8.18 -24.79 5.03
CA VAL A 21 -7.50 -24.42 3.78
C VAL A 21 -6.00 -24.26 4.05
N SER A 22 -5.18 -25.02 3.33
CA SER A 22 -3.72 -24.96 3.41
C SER A 22 -3.10 -24.91 2.04
N PHE A 23 -2.19 -23.96 1.82
CA PHE A 23 -1.38 -23.83 0.62
C PHE A 23 -0.21 -22.88 0.87
N HIS A 24 0.71 -22.85 -0.07
CA HIS A 24 1.79 -21.86 -0.09
C HIS A 24 1.96 -21.29 -1.50
N ILE A 25 2.57 -20.13 -1.60
CA ILE A 25 2.92 -19.47 -2.86
C ILE A 25 4.41 -19.13 -2.79
N GLU A 26 5.14 -19.53 -3.81
CA GLU A 26 6.55 -19.24 -3.96
C GLU A 26 6.77 -17.83 -4.55
N ASP A 27 8.00 -17.37 -4.49
CA ASP A 27 8.36 -16.09 -5.09
C ASP A 27 8.19 -16.17 -6.62
N HIS A 28 7.66 -15.09 -7.23
CA HIS A 28 7.31 -14.98 -8.65
C HIS A 28 6.25 -15.99 -9.15
N GLU A 29 5.59 -16.73 -8.26
CA GLU A 29 4.51 -17.64 -8.63
C GLU A 29 3.20 -16.87 -8.90
N LYS A 30 2.43 -17.35 -9.91
CA LYS A 30 1.08 -16.89 -10.21
C LYS A 30 0.08 -17.95 -9.78
N ALA A 31 -0.76 -17.65 -8.80
CA ALA A 31 -1.80 -18.54 -8.33
C ALA A 31 -3.19 -17.98 -8.64
N ALA A 32 -4.16 -18.87 -8.90
CA ALA A 32 -5.55 -18.50 -9.11
C ALA A 32 -6.47 -19.29 -8.18
N ILE A 33 -7.44 -18.58 -7.56
CA ILE A 33 -8.50 -19.20 -6.76
C ILE A 33 -9.73 -19.29 -7.64
N VAL A 34 -10.15 -20.51 -7.97
CA VAL A 34 -11.30 -20.79 -8.82
C VAL A 34 -12.41 -21.51 -8.06
N GLY A 35 -13.66 -21.28 -8.43
CA GLY A 35 -14.82 -21.92 -7.81
C GLY A 35 -16.11 -21.16 -8.14
N ILE A 36 -17.24 -21.78 -7.83
CA ILE A 36 -18.59 -21.19 -8.00
C ILE A 36 -18.78 -19.94 -7.10
N ASN A 37 -19.83 -19.16 -7.40
CA ASN A 37 -20.18 -18.04 -6.52
C ASN A 37 -20.60 -18.55 -5.14
N GLY A 38 -20.16 -17.87 -4.09
CA GLY A 38 -20.39 -18.30 -2.72
C GLY A 38 -19.37 -19.32 -2.15
N ALA A 39 -18.43 -19.84 -2.95
CA ALA A 39 -17.43 -20.82 -2.50
C ALA A 39 -16.35 -20.29 -1.52
N GLY A 40 -16.45 -19.03 -1.07
CA GLY A 40 -15.52 -18.48 -0.09
C GLY A 40 -14.26 -17.80 -0.69
N LYS A 41 -14.16 -17.64 -2.02
CA LYS A 41 -12.98 -17.02 -2.67
C LYS A 41 -12.65 -15.63 -2.11
N SER A 42 -13.64 -14.74 -2.05
CA SER A 42 -13.46 -13.39 -1.51
C SER A 42 -13.20 -13.39 0.00
N THR A 43 -13.77 -14.36 0.72
CA THR A 43 -13.51 -14.55 2.16
C THR A 43 -12.06 -14.94 2.38
N LEU A 44 -11.54 -15.91 1.61
CA LEU A 44 -10.15 -16.31 1.69
C LEU A 44 -9.22 -15.13 1.37
N LEU A 45 -9.46 -14.38 0.28
CA LEU A 45 -8.65 -13.20 -0.04
C LEU A 45 -8.65 -12.16 1.10
N LYS A 46 -9.82 -11.89 1.71
CA LYS A 46 -9.91 -10.96 2.85
C LYS A 46 -9.13 -11.46 4.07
N VAL A 47 -9.10 -12.78 4.30
CA VAL A 47 -8.28 -13.36 5.38
C VAL A 47 -6.80 -13.21 5.06
N LEU A 48 -6.38 -13.49 3.83
CA LEU A 48 -4.98 -13.37 3.40
C LEU A 48 -4.42 -11.96 3.61
N ILE A 49 -5.18 -10.93 3.27
CA ILE A 49 -4.77 -9.52 3.39
C ILE A 49 -5.05 -8.91 4.78
N GLY A 50 -5.52 -9.70 5.74
CA GLY A 50 -5.79 -9.24 7.11
C GLY A 50 -7.04 -8.37 7.28
N LYS A 51 -7.91 -8.25 6.24
CA LYS A 51 -9.20 -7.53 6.35
C LYS A 51 -10.28 -8.34 7.10
N LEU A 52 -10.05 -9.62 7.28
CA LEU A 52 -10.91 -10.54 8.02
C LEU A 52 -10.06 -11.51 8.83
N ASN A 53 -10.38 -11.69 10.09
CA ASN A 53 -9.70 -12.68 10.93
C ASN A 53 -10.21 -14.08 10.60
N ALA A 54 -9.30 -15.05 10.46
CA ALA A 54 -9.62 -16.47 10.48
C ALA A 54 -10.13 -16.86 11.88
N ASP A 55 -11.00 -17.89 11.94
CA ASP A 55 -11.44 -18.45 13.21
C ASP A 55 -10.39 -19.43 13.74
N ASP A 56 -9.64 -20.10 12.83
CA ASP A 56 -8.50 -20.96 13.14
C ASP A 56 -7.51 -20.96 11.97
N GLY A 57 -6.29 -21.39 12.25
CA GLY A 57 -5.20 -21.44 11.29
C GLY A 57 -4.33 -20.19 11.28
N VAL A 58 -3.29 -20.21 10.45
CA VAL A 58 -2.27 -19.15 10.38
C VAL A 58 -1.97 -18.75 8.94
N VAL A 59 -1.93 -17.44 8.69
CA VAL A 59 -1.39 -16.85 7.47
C VAL A 59 -0.03 -16.23 7.77
N THR A 60 0.97 -16.60 7.02
CA THR A 60 2.34 -16.09 7.18
C THR A 60 2.83 -15.51 5.86
N TRP A 61 3.24 -14.25 5.88
CA TRP A 61 3.90 -13.56 4.78
C TRP A 61 5.41 -13.50 5.01
N ALA A 62 6.18 -13.51 3.93
CA ALA A 62 7.63 -13.30 4.00
C ALA A 62 7.93 -11.93 4.64
N LYS A 63 9.01 -11.86 5.42
CA LYS A 63 9.43 -10.61 6.06
C LYS A 63 9.75 -9.55 5.00
N GLY A 64 9.12 -8.39 5.12
CA GLY A 64 9.29 -7.28 4.18
C GLY A 64 8.44 -7.38 2.90
N ALA A 65 7.58 -8.39 2.76
CA ALA A 65 6.64 -8.46 1.64
C ALA A 65 5.63 -7.30 1.72
N SER A 66 5.42 -6.62 0.60
CA SER A 66 4.33 -5.66 0.43
C SER A 66 3.13 -6.34 -0.23
N ILE A 67 1.93 -5.97 0.19
CA ILE A 67 0.68 -6.56 -0.32
C ILE A 67 -0.10 -5.47 -1.05
N GLY A 68 -0.29 -5.64 -2.37
CA GLY A 68 -1.25 -4.87 -3.15
C GLY A 68 -2.57 -5.64 -3.27
N TYR A 69 -3.69 -4.99 -3.05
CA TYR A 69 -5.02 -5.58 -3.18
C TYR A 69 -5.94 -4.69 -4.02
N LEU A 70 -6.38 -5.23 -5.16
CA LEU A 70 -7.40 -4.60 -5.98
C LEU A 70 -8.77 -5.21 -5.63
N ALA A 71 -9.64 -4.42 -5.01
CA ALA A 71 -10.99 -4.84 -4.66
C ALA A 71 -11.89 -4.87 -5.91
N GLN A 72 -12.92 -5.73 -5.88
CA GLN A 72 -13.94 -5.79 -6.94
C GLN A 72 -14.76 -4.49 -7.01
N HIS A 73 -15.00 -3.86 -5.86
CA HIS A 73 -15.59 -2.53 -5.72
C HIS A 73 -14.65 -1.72 -4.84
N GLN A 74 -14.29 -0.54 -5.30
CA GLN A 74 -13.50 0.42 -4.53
C GLN A 74 -14.40 1.61 -4.22
N ASP A 75 -14.55 1.90 -2.94
CA ASP A 75 -15.13 3.15 -2.48
C ASP A 75 -13.99 4.17 -2.43
N LEU A 76 -13.95 5.08 -3.39
CA LEU A 76 -13.04 6.23 -3.40
C LEU A 76 -13.65 7.31 -2.48
N GLU A 77 -13.64 7.05 -1.17
CA GLU A 77 -14.11 8.03 -0.20
C GLU A 77 -13.09 9.16 -0.05
N GLY A 78 -13.56 10.40 -0.24
CA GLY A 78 -12.81 11.61 0.11
C GLY A 78 -11.92 12.22 -0.98
N ALA A 79 -11.78 11.61 -2.14
CA ALA A 79 -11.10 12.25 -3.28
C ALA A 79 -12.12 12.99 -4.14
N GLU A 80 -11.88 14.29 -4.39
CA GLU A 80 -12.75 15.10 -5.26
C GLU A 80 -12.49 14.81 -6.75
N THR A 81 -11.24 14.43 -7.08
CA THR A 81 -10.81 14.11 -8.44
C THR A 81 -10.02 12.80 -8.47
N ILE A 82 -9.88 12.21 -9.67
CA ILE A 82 -9.02 11.03 -9.85
C ILE A 82 -7.54 11.35 -9.58
N TYR A 83 -7.12 12.57 -9.83
CA TYR A 83 -5.77 13.04 -9.53
C TYR A 83 -5.54 13.08 -8.00
N ASP A 84 -6.50 13.59 -7.24
CA ASP A 84 -6.44 13.62 -5.78
C ASP A 84 -6.39 12.22 -5.17
N ALA A 85 -7.14 11.26 -5.74
CA ALA A 85 -7.09 9.87 -5.29
C ALA A 85 -5.67 9.27 -5.44
N LEU A 86 -4.95 9.61 -6.51
CA LEU A 86 -3.56 9.18 -6.69
C LEU A 86 -2.58 9.95 -5.82
N LEU A 87 -2.83 11.24 -5.55
CA LEU A 87 -2.04 12.03 -4.61
C LEU A 87 -2.11 11.47 -3.18
N GLU A 88 -3.26 10.95 -2.74
CA GLU A 88 -3.38 10.32 -1.42
C GLU A 88 -2.39 9.15 -1.24
N VAL A 89 -2.16 8.36 -2.29
CA VAL A 89 -1.17 7.27 -2.28
C VAL A 89 0.26 7.81 -2.10
N LYS A 90 0.53 9.01 -2.63
CA LYS A 90 1.85 9.67 -2.55
C LYS A 90 2.00 10.58 -1.33
N LYS A 91 0.99 10.64 -0.45
CA LYS A 91 0.99 11.48 0.76
C LYS A 91 2.25 11.37 1.62
N PRO A 92 2.84 10.17 1.86
CA PRO A 92 4.11 10.08 2.60
C PRO A 92 5.26 10.84 1.93
N VAL A 93 5.37 10.76 0.60
CA VAL A 93 6.40 11.45 -0.19
C VAL A 93 6.19 12.97 -0.14
N ILE A 94 4.95 13.41 -0.29
CA ILE A 94 4.57 14.83 -0.21
C ILE A 94 4.87 15.40 1.19
N GLN A 95 4.64 14.63 2.24
CA GLN A 95 4.97 15.04 3.61
C GLN A 95 6.48 15.13 3.83
N MET A 96 7.26 14.21 3.27
CA MET A 96 8.73 14.29 3.31
C MET A 96 9.22 15.55 2.60
N GLU A 97 8.72 15.86 1.41
CA GLU A 97 9.06 17.09 0.67
C GLU A 97 8.76 18.35 1.49
N ALA A 98 7.56 18.43 2.07
CA ALA A 98 7.16 19.55 2.91
C ALA A 98 8.08 19.71 4.14
N ARG A 99 8.49 18.59 4.77
CA ARG A 99 9.39 18.63 5.93
C ARG A 99 10.81 19.05 5.53
N ILE A 100 11.31 18.58 4.40
CA ILE A 100 12.61 18.99 3.84
C ILE A 100 12.63 20.52 3.64
N ARG A 101 11.59 21.08 2.99
CA ARG A 101 11.48 22.52 2.77
C ARG A 101 11.38 23.31 4.09
N SER A 102 10.67 22.78 5.08
CA SER A 102 10.61 23.39 6.42
C SER A 102 11.99 23.44 7.08
N LEU A 103 12.73 22.34 7.03
CA LEU A 103 14.09 22.26 7.58
C LEU A 103 15.05 23.25 6.88
N GLU A 104 14.96 23.45 5.57
CA GLU A 104 15.74 24.45 4.84
C GLU A 104 15.51 25.88 5.37
N LEU A 105 14.29 26.20 5.75
CA LEU A 105 13.96 27.49 6.34
C LEU A 105 14.44 27.60 7.78
N GLU A 106 14.21 26.56 8.59
CA GLU A 106 14.59 26.51 9.99
C GLU A 106 16.13 26.59 10.18
N MET A 107 16.90 25.95 9.31
CA MET A 107 18.37 25.96 9.36
C MET A 107 18.97 27.35 9.12
N LYS A 108 18.26 28.27 8.44
CA LYS A 108 18.74 29.65 8.22
C LYS A 108 18.90 30.44 9.51
N SER A 109 18.15 30.10 10.55
CA SER A 109 18.18 30.79 11.85
C SER A 109 18.78 29.94 12.98
N ALA A 110 19.02 28.67 12.75
CA ALA A 110 19.57 27.74 13.73
C ALA A 110 21.10 27.87 13.84
N SER A 111 21.67 27.56 15.02
CA SER A 111 23.10 27.56 15.27
C SER A 111 23.48 26.51 16.32
N GLY A 112 24.76 26.14 16.35
CA GLY A 112 25.29 25.16 17.32
C GLY A 112 24.64 23.78 17.16
N ASP A 113 24.34 23.14 18.28
CA ASP A 113 23.79 21.77 18.36
C ASP A 113 22.42 21.63 17.66
N GLU A 114 21.62 22.73 17.67
CA GLU A 114 20.34 22.74 16.98
C GLU A 114 20.52 22.63 15.45
N LEU A 115 21.47 23.36 14.90
CA LEU A 115 21.79 23.29 13.47
C LEU A 115 22.31 21.89 13.09
N GLU A 116 23.15 21.28 13.90
CA GLU A 116 23.67 19.93 13.65
C GLU A 116 22.54 18.88 13.63
N THR A 117 21.62 18.96 14.58
CA THR A 117 20.43 18.10 14.63
C THR A 117 19.58 18.23 13.36
N LYS A 118 19.30 19.49 12.94
CA LYS A 118 18.49 19.75 11.73
C LYS A 118 19.19 19.29 10.46
N LEU A 119 20.49 19.45 10.35
CA LEU A 119 21.30 18.96 9.23
C LEU A 119 21.26 17.42 9.13
N SER A 120 21.33 16.73 10.27
CA SER A 120 21.22 15.28 10.30
C SER A 120 19.85 14.80 9.84
N GLU A 121 18.75 15.43 10.33
CA GLU A 121 17.39 15.14 9.89
C GLU A 121 17.20 15.43 8.40
N TYR A 122 17.67 16.57 7.92
CA TYR A 122 17.62 16.97 6.51
C TYR A 122 18.32 15.95 5.59
N SER A 123 19.54 15.54 5.96
CA SER A 123 20.30 14.56 5.17
C SER A 123 19.59 13.20 5.09
N ARG A 124 19.04 12.73 6.22
CA ARG A 124 18.28 11.47 6.26
C ARG A 124 17.03 11.54 5.41
N LEU A 125 16.22 12.61 5.54
CA LEU A 125 14.98 12.77 4.78
C LEU A 125 15.22 12.93 3.28
N ASN A 126 16.28 13.65 2.87
CA ASN A 126 16.64 13.73 1.45
C ASN A 126 16.97 12.35 0.87
N HIS A 127 17.73 11.54 1.61
CA HIS A 127 18.04 10.19 1.17
C HIS A 127 16.77 9.31 1.07
N GLU A 128 15.88 9.38 2.06
CA GLU A 128 14.60 8.65 2.03
C GLU A 128 13.72 9.12 0.87
N PHE A 129 13.70 10.44 0.58
CA PHE A 129 12.94 11.03 -0.51
C PHE A 129 13.47 10.60 -1.89
N GLU A 130 14.79 10.54 -2.07
CA GLU A 130 15.43 10.01 -3.29
C GLU A 130 15.12 8.52 -3.46
N MET A 131 15.23 7.71 -2.41
CA MET A 131 14.92 6.28 -2.46
C MET A 131 13.44 5.98 -2.75
N ALA A 132 12.56 6.93 -2.46
CA ALA A 132 11.13 6.86 -2.77
C ALA A 132 10.76 7.48 -4.14
N ASP A 133 11.74 7.78 -4.99
CA ASP A 133 11.56 8.48 -6.27
C ASP A 133 10.78 9.80 -6.14
N GLY A 134 11.03 10.53 -5.03
CA GLY A 134 10.26 11.69 -4.63
C GLY A 134 10.22 12.82 -5.64
N TYR A 135 11.21 12.96 -6.51
CA TYR A 135 11.23 14.00 -7.55
C TYR A 135 10.31 13.70 -8.74
N SER A 136 9.85 12.46 -8.90
CA SER A 136 9.12 12.02 -10.08
C SER A 136 7.63 11.73 -9.82
N TYR A 137 7.14 11.80 -8.57
CA TYR A 137 5.79 11.34 -8.22
C TYR A 137 4.68 12.03 -9.03
N GLN A 138 4.81 13.32 -9.36
CA GLN A 138 3.82 14.04 -10.18
C GLN A 138 3.80 13.53 -11.62
N SER A 139 4.98 13.29 -12.20
CA SER A 139 5.11 12.73 -13.54
C SER A 139 4.62 11.30 -13.60
N GLU A 140 4.84 10.53 -12.54
CA GLU A 140 4.36 9.16 -12.41
C GLU A 140 2.83 9.12 -12.36
N ILE A 141 2.18 9.98 -11.54
CA ILE A 141 0.72 10.10 -11.49
C ILE A 141 0.16 10.46 -12.88
N THR A 142 0.73 11.47 -13.51
CA THR A 142 0.33 11.88 -14.87
C THR A 142 0.52 10.75 -15.89
N GLY A 143 1.62 10.01 -15.79
CA GLY A 143 1.91 8.86 -16.64
C GLY A 143 0.90 7.74 -16.48
N VAL A 144 0.52 7.42 -15.23
CA VAL A 144 -0.51 6.41 -14.92
C VAL A 144 -1.87 6.82 -15.51
N LEU A 145 -2.31 8.06 -15.28
CA LEU A 145 -3.59 8.55 -15.80
C LEU A 145 -3.64 8.52 -17.33
N LYS A 146 -2.59 9.00 -17.99
CA LYS A 146 -2.48 8.94 -19.47
C LYS A 146 -2.43 7.49 -19.98
N GLY A 147 -1.75 6.59 -19.25
CA GLY A 147 -1.70 5.17 -19.57
C GLY A 147 -3.06 4.46 -19.44
N LEU A 148 -3.95 4.97 -18.60
CA LEU A 148 -5.35 4.54 -18.47
C LEU A 148 -6.29 5.20 -19.50
N GLY A 149 -5.79 6.16 -20.30
CA GLY A 149 -6.54 6.82 -21.38
C GLY A 149 -7.19 8.14 -20.99
N PHE A 150 -6.92 8.67 -19.79
CA PHE A 150 -7.41 10.00 -19.40
C PHE A 150 -6.60 11.12 -20.07
N THR A 151 -7.29 12.18 -20.46
CA THR A 151 -6.68 13.44 -20.92
C THR A 151 -6.41 14.38 -19.76
N GLU A 152 -5.53 15.36 -19.92
CA GLU A 152 -5.20 16.30 -18.82
C GLU A 152 -6.41 17.10 -18.33
N ASP A 153 -7.36 17.38 -19.21
CA ASP A 153 -8.61 18.08 -18.86
C ASP A 153 -9.54 17.23 -17.96
N GLU A 154 -9.32 15.92 -17.92
CA GLU A 154 -10.12 14.97 -17.14
C GLU A 154 -9.48 14.63 -15.76
N PHE A 155 -8.34 15.23 -15.43
CA PHE A 155 -7.66 14.99 -14.15
C PHE A 155 -8.37 15.69 -12.97
N SER A 156 -9.11 16.77 -13.24
CA SER A 156 -9.79 17.64 -12.27
C SER A 156 -11.31 17.48 -12.29
#